data_38821445f7a3d1b3dcea4a39316e3996
#
_entry.id   38821445f7a3d1b3dcea4a39316e3996
#
_cell.length_a   1.000
_cell.length_b   1.000
_cell.length_c   1.000
_cell.angle_alpha   90.00
_cell.angle_beta   90.00
_cell.angle_gamma   90.00
#
_symmetry.space_group_name_H-M   'P 1'
#
loop_
_entity.id
_entity.type
_entity.pdbx_description
1 polymer ?
#
loop_
_entity_poly.entity_id
_entity_poly.type
_entity_poly.pdbx_seq_one_letter_code
_entity_poly.pdbx_strand_id
1 'polypeptide(L)'
;MLNEWLLSLARFLDAQNWSTQIHESIYLYAWIETTHVLTLMVFLGMLFVIDLRMLGLAFSNVRASTIAERLDKPMMIGLVLMVITGVLLYYAIPVRTTQSLWFRMKVVLIVFAAVNAFAFRARMQASVNTWDTDPTPPRHIRIGA
;
A
#
# COMPACT_ATOMS: atom_id res chain seq x y z
N MET A 1 -4.84 22.87 16.99
CA MET A 1 -5.43 23.29 15.70
C MET A 1 -5.58 22.12 14.71
N LEU A 2 -4.51 21.45 14.24
CA LEU A 2 -4.62 20.33 13.30
C LEU A 2 -5.45 19.15 13.86
N ASN A 3 -5.28 18.85 15.14
CA ASN A 3 -5.96 17.77 15.84
C ASN A 3 -7.47 18.05 16.01
N GLU A 4 -7.86 19.28 16.27
CA GLU A 4 -9.25 19.72 16.40
C GLU A 4 -9.98 19.64 15.04
N TRP A 5 -9.31 20.07 13.97
CA TRP A 5 -9.87 20.02 12.61
C TRP A 5 -10.07 18.58 12.13
N LEU A 6 -9.09 17.69 12.36
CA LEU A 6 -9.22 16.27 12.04
C LEU A 6 -10.34 15.59 12.83
N LEU A 7 -10.50 15.94 14.10
CA LEU A 7 -11.59 15.41 14.94
C LEU A 7 -12.95 15.95 14.52
N SER A 8 -13.05 17.20 14.10
CA SER A 8 -14.32 17.77 13.61
C SER A 8 -14.76 17.09 12.31
N LEU A 9 -13.84 16.82 11.40
CA LEU A 9 -14.10 16.04 10.19
C LEU A 9 -14.52 14.59 10.52
N ALA A 10 -13.81 13.96 11.46
CA ALA A 10 -14.13 12.60 11.88
C ALA A 10 -15.54 12.51 12.50
N ARG A 11 -15.93 13.48 13.32
CA ARG A 11 -17.28 13.55 13.88
C ARG A 11 -18.36 13.83 12.83
N PHE A 12 -18.04 14.65 11.82
CA PHE A 12 -18.96 14.90 10.70
C PHE A 12 -19.18 13.61 9.89
N LEU A 13 -18.13 12.83 9.64
CA LEU A 13 -18.25 11.54 8.96
C LEU A 13 -18.99 10.50 9.79
N ASP A 14 -18.76 10.48 11.10
CA ASP A 14 -19.41 9.58 12.05
C ASP A 14 -20.93 9.82 12.14
N ALA A 15 -21.35 11.07 11.99
CA ALA A 15 -22.77 11.46 11.98
C ALA A 15 -23.54 11.07 10.71
N GLN A 16 -22.86 10.51 9.70
CA GLN A 16 -23.52 10.08 8.47
C GLN A 16 -24.16 8.70 8.66
N ASN A 17 -25.39 8.52 8.14
CA ASN A 17 -26.12 7.25 8.20
C ASN A 17 -25.33 6.05 7.65
N TRP A 18 -24.46 6.26 6.68
CA TRP A 18 -23.63 5.21 6.08
C TRP A 18 -22.56 4.69 7.04
N SER A 19 -21.97 5.57 7.85
CA SER A 19 -21.00 5.18 8.88
C SER A 19 -21.65 4.23 9.87
N THR A 20 -22.81 4.60 10.38
CA THR A 20 -23.59 3.78 11.31
C THR A 20 -23.99 2.43 10.71
N GLN A 21 -24.47 2.42 9.46
CA GLN A 21 -24.86 1.17 8.79
C GLN A 21 -23.69 0.20 8.59
N ILE A 22 -22.49 0.68 8.25
CA ILE A 22 -21.30 -0.16 8.10
C ILE A 22 -20.86 -0.68 9.47
N HIS A 23 -20.88 0.18 10.49
CA HIS A 23 -20.44 -0.17 11.85
C HIS A 23 -21.39 -1.15 12.56
N GLU A 24 -22.70 -0.96 12.43
CA GLU A 24 -23.71 -1.82 13.05
C GLU A 24 -23.85 -3.18 12.36
N SER A 25 -23.45 -3.27 11.08
CA SER A 25 -23.45 -4.54 10.37
C SER A 25 -22.17 -5.32 10.63
N ILE A 26 -22.22 -6.26 11.57
CA ILE A 26 -21.11 -7.17 11.91
C ILE A 26 -20.57 -7.87 10.66
N TYR A 27 -21.45 -8.29 9.75
CA TYR A 27 -21.06 -8.98 8.52
C TYR A 27 -20.37 -8.04 7.53
N LEU A 28 -20.90 -6.85 7.30
CA LEU A 28 -20.35 -5.91 6.31
C LEU A 28 -18.95 -5.44 6.72
N TYR A 29 -18.78 -5.05 7.98
CA TYR A 29 -17.50 -4.64 8.51
C TYR A 29 -16.45 -5.77 8.38
N ALA A 30 -16.81 -6.99 8.82
CA ALA A 30 -15.93 -8.16 8.75
C ALA A 30 -15.52 -8.52 7.31
N TRP A 31 -16.42 -8.41 6.35
CA TRP A 31 -16.12 -8.64 4.94
C TRP A 31 -15.16 -7.60 4.37
N ILE A 32 -15.36 -6.32 4.66
CA ILE A 32 -14.46 -5.24 4.21
C ILE A 32 -13.07 -5.43 4.83
N GLU A 33 -12.99 -5.71 6.13
CA GLU A 33 -11.73 -5.95 6.84
C GLU A 33 -10.99 -7.16 6.29
N THR A 34 -11.68 -8.29 6.11
CA THR A 34 -11.11 -9.50 5.53
C THR A 34 -10.57 -9.27 4.13
N THR A 35 -11.34 -8.59 3.29
CA THR A 35 -10.92 -8.23 1.93
C THR A 35 -9.69 -7.34 1.94
N HIS A 36 -9.64 -6.35 2.84
CA HIS A 36 -8.49 -5.47 3.01
C HIS A 36 -7.23 -6.24 3.40
N VAL A 37 -7.34 -7.12 4.39
CA VAL A 37 -6.20 -7.91 4.89
C VAL A 37 -5.71 -8.90 3.82
N LEU A 38 -6.61 -9.62 3.15
CA LEU A 38 -6.23 -10.54 2.08
C LEU A 38 -5.54 -9.82 0.92
N THR A 39 -6.08 -8.68 0.49
CA THR A 39 -5.47 -7.85 -0.55
C THR A 39 -4.10 -7.35 -0.12
N LEU A 40 -3.94 -6.93 1.13
CA LEU A 40 -2.66 -6.52 1.71
C LEU A 40 -1.63 -7.65 1.66
N MET A 41 -2.02 -8.88 2.05
CA MET A 41 -1.11 -10.03 2.02
C MET A 41 -0.62 -10.34 0.60
N VAL A 42 -1.53 -10.33 -0.38
CA VAL A 42 -1.19 -10.55 -1.79
C VAL A 42 -0.28 -9.43 -2.32
N PHE A 43 -0.62 -8.18 -2.02
CA PHE A 43 0.17 -7.02 -2.42
C PHE A 43 1.58 -7.05 -1.86
N LEU A 44 1.73 -7.32 -0.55
CA LEU A 44 3.04 -7.47 0.09
C LEU A 44 3.83 -8.65 -0.46
N GLY A 45 3.17 -9.76 -0.78
CA GLY A 45 3.81 -10.90 -1.43
C GLY A 45 4.40 -10.54 -2.79
N MET A 46 3.68 -9.77 -3.61
CA MET A 46 4.19 -9.29 -4.89
C MET A 46 5.36 -8.31 -4.73
N LEU A 47 5.28 -7.38 -3.78
CA LEU A 47 6.40 -6.48 -3.44
C LEU A 47 7.63 -7.29 -3.03
N PHE A 48 7.45 -8.27 -2.15
CA PHE A 48 8.54 -9.11 -1.67
C PHE A 48 9.24 -9.88 -2.80
N VAL A 49 8.51 -10.36 -3.79
CA VAL A 49 9.08 -11.00 -4.99
C VAL A 49 9.97 -10.02 -5.77
N ILE A 50 9.50 -8.77 -5.96
CA ILE A 50 10.28 -7.74 -6.64
C ILE A 50 11.55 -7.40 -5.84
N ASP A 51 11.40 -7.20 -4.53
CA ASP A 51 12.53 -6.86 -3.65
C ASP A 51 13.60 -7.96 -3.64
N LEU A 52 13.21 -9.24 -3.55
CA LEU A 52 14.14 -10.37 -3.64
C LEU A 52 14.89 -10.40 -4.97
N ARG A 53 14.22 -10.08 -6.08
CA ARG A 53 14.88 -9.98 -7.38
C ARG A 53 15.86 -8.80 -7.43
N MET A 54 15.46 -7.64 -6.90
CA MET A 54 16.30 -6.44 -6.87
C MET A 54 17.52 -6.61 -5.96
N LEU A 55 17.38 -7.40 -4.88
CA LEU A 55 18.51 -7.76 -4.01
C LEU A 55 19.41 -8.84 -4.61
N GLY A 56 18.98 -9.50 -5.70
CA GLY A 56 19.72 -10.62 -6.31
C GLY A 56 19.66 -11.92 -5.52
N LEU A 57 18.71 -12.02 -4.56
CA LEU A 57 18.57 -13.20 -3.68
C LEU A 57 17.70 -14.29 -4.31
N ALA A 58 16.77 -13.92 -5.19
CA ALA A 58 15.94 -14.87 -5.91
C ALA A 58 15.68 -14.39 -7.35
N PHE A 59 15.29 -15.34 -8.21
CA PHE A 59 14.94 -15.07 -9.61
C PHE A 59 16.04 -14.36 -10.42
N SER A 60 17.32 -14.57 -10.10
CA SER A 60 18.46 -13.92 -10.74
C SER A 60 18.57 -14.23 -12.24
N ASN A 61 18.01 -15.35 -12.68
CA ASN A 61 17.96 -15.77 -14.09
C ASN A 61 16.82 -15.16 -14.91
N VAL A 62 15.93 -14.39 -14.26
CA VAL A 62 14.80 -13.72 -14.91
C VAL A 62 15.08 -12.23 -15.01
N ARG A 63 14.79 -11.61 -16.16
CA ARG A 63 14.93 -10.16 -16.33
C ARG A 63 14.07 -9.41 -15.32
N ALA A 64 14.63 -8.37 -14.70
CA ALA A 64 13.94 -7.55 -13.72
C ALA A 64 12.71 -6.86 -14.33
N SER A 65 12.83 -6.38 -15.58
CA SER A 65 11.72 -5.80 -16.34
C SER A 65 10.55 -6.78 -16.52
N THR A 66 10.84 -8.04 -16.82
CA THR A 66 9.81 -9.07 -17.02
C THR A 66 8.99 -9.32 -15.75
N ILE A 67 9.62 -9.35 -14.58
CA ILE A 67 8.93 -9.51 -13.31
C ILE A 67 8.10 -8.26 -13.01
N ALA A 68 8.69 -7.08 -13.18
CA ALA A 68 8.02 -5.81 -12.93
C ALA A 68 6.78 -5.66 -13.84
N GLU A 69 6.89 -5.92 -15.13
CA GLU A 69 5.76 -5.84 -16.08
C GLU A 69 4.62 -6.82 -15.75
N ARG A 70 4.96 -8.06 -15.36
CA ARG A 70 3.96 -9.07 -15.01
C ARG A 70 3.22 -8.72 -13.74
N LEU A 71 3.90 -8.11 -12.77
CA LEU A 71 3.33 -7.75 -11.48
C LEU A 71 2.68 -6.36 -11.47
N ASP A 72 2.98 -5.49 -12.44
CA ASP A 72 2.48 -4.09 -12.47
C ASP A 72 0.94 -4.03 -12.42
N LYS A 73 0.26 -4.76 -13.30
CA LYS A 73 -1.21 -4.76 -13.33
C LYS A 73 -1.85 -5.30 -12.06
N PRO A 74 -1.50 -6.51 -11.55
CA PRO A 74 -2.10 -7.01 -10.31
C PRO A 74 -1.74 -6.16 -9.10
N MET A 75 -0.55 -5.54 -9.05
CA MET A 75 -0.18 -4.60 -7.99
C MET A 75 -1.02 -3.34 -8.03
N MET A 76 -1.26 -2.76 -9.20
CA MET A 76 -2.14 -1.59 -9.33
C MET A 76 -3.57 -1.90 -8.91
N ILE A 77 -4.11 -3.05 -9.31
CA ILE A 77 -5.45 -3.51 -8.88
C ILE A 77 -5.48 -3.68 -7.35
N GLY A 78 -4.48 -4.36 -6.78
CA GLY A 78 -4.34 -4.54 -5.34
C GLY A 78 -4.25 -3.22 -4.57
N LEU A 79 -3.46 -2.27 -5.08
CA LEU A 79 -3.34 -0.94 -4.48
C LEU A 79 -4.67 -0.18 -4.47
N VAL A 80 -5.38 -0.16 -5.60
CA VAL A 80 -6.70 0.49 -5.69
C VAL A 80 -7.69 -0.15 -4.74
N LEU A 81 -7.75 -1.48 -4.70
CA LEU A 81 -8.63 -2.21 -3.78
C LEU A 81 -8.29 -1.95 -2.31
N MET A 82 -6.99 -1.89 -1.97
CA MET A 82 -6.54 -1.52 -0.62
C MET A 82 -6.95 -0.10 -0.23
N VAL A 83 -6.84 0.85 -1.15
CA VAL A 83 -7.25 2.25 -0.88
C VAL A 83 -8.77 2.30 -0.65
N ILE A 84 -9.56 1.69 -1.52
CA ILE A 84 -11.02 1.67 -1.39
C ILE A 84 -11.44 1.04 -0.06
N THR A 85 -10.97 -0.18 0.23
CA THR A 85 -11.33 -0.88 1.47
C THR A 85 -10.80 -0.16 2.72
N GLY A 86 -9.61 0.45 2.65
CA GLY A 86 -9.04 1.25 3.72
C GLY A 86 -9.84 2.51 4.03
N VAL A 87 -10.35 3.19 3.00
CA VAL A 87 -11.27 4.34 3.16
C VAL A 87 -12.60 3.89 3.79
N LEU A 88 -13.16 2.76 3.34
CA LEU A 88 -14.39 2.21 3.94
C LEU A 88 -14.21 1.84 5.40
N LEU A 89 -13.08 1.22 5.78
CA LEU A 89 -12.76 0.90 7.17
C LEU A 89 -12.58 2.17 8.03
N TYR A 90 -11.94 3.19 7.48
CA TYR A 90 -11.82 4.48 8.16
C TYR A 90 -13.19 5.12 8.35
N TYR A 91 -14.05 5.07 7.33
CA TYR A 91 -15.40 5.63 7.36
C TYR A 91 -16.32 4.92 8.36
N ALA A 92 -16.11 3.62 8.60
CA ALA A 92 -16.89 2.85 9.57
C ALA A 92 -16.67 3.32 11.02
N ILE A 93 -15.44 3.72 11.40
CA ILE A 93 -15.10 4.10 12.79
C ILE A 93 -14.14 5.31 12.77
N PRO A 94 -14.57 6.48 12.27
CA PRO A 94 -13.64 7.56 11.96
C PRO A 94 -13.08 8.22 13.23
N VAL A 95 -13.89 8.44 14.26
CA VAL A 95 -13.47 9.13 15.50
C VAL A 95 -12.43 8.30 16.25
N ARG A 96 -12.72 7.03 16.51
CA ARG A 96 -11.80 6.11 17.21
C ARG A 96 -10.49 5.94 16.45
N THR A 97 -10.58 5.80 15.14
CA THR A 97 -9.42 5.62 14.26
C THR A 97 -8.53 6.85 14.26
N THR A 98 -9.10 8.05 14.15
CA THR A 98 -8.36 9.32 14.17
C THR A 98 -7.65 9.57 15.51
N GLN A 99 -8.23 9.14 16.63
CA GLN A 99 -7.61 9.26 17.96
C GLN A 99 -6.46 8.28 18.17
N SER A 100 -6.39 7.19 17.39
CA SER A 100 -5.35 6.18 17.51
C SER A 100 -3.99 6.71 17.04
N LEU A 101 -2.99 6.68 17.91
CA LEU A 101 -1.60 6.99 17.57
C LEU A 101 -1.06 6.06 16.47
N TRP A 102 -1.42 4.78 16.55
CA TRP A 102 -1.02 3.76 15.58
C TRP A 102 -1.53 4.05 14.17
N PHE A 103 -2.76 4.55 14.05
CA PHE A 103 -3.31 4.95 12.76
C PHE A 103 -2.56 6.14 12.17
N ARG A 104 -2.23 7.14 12.97
CA ARG A 104 -1.45 8.30 12.51
C ARG A 104 -0.06 7.89 12.05
N MET A 105 0.62 7.03 12.80
CA MET A 105 1.91 6.48 12.39
C MET A 105 1.78 5.68 11.08
N LYS A 106 0.73 4.85 10.95
CA LYS A 106 0.45 4.11 9.72
C LYS A 106 0.29 5.03 8.51
N VAL A 107 -0.46 6.11 8.62
CA VAL A 107 -0.67 7.08 7.52
C VAL A 107 0.66 7.72 7.12
N VAL A 108 1.47 8.16 8.08
CA VAL A 108 2.79 8.74 7.82
C VAL A 108 3.69 7.73 7.10
N LEU A 109 3.75 6.49 7.57
CA LEU A 109 4.55 5.44 6.94
C LEU A 109 4.06 5.10 5.53
N ILE A 110 2.75 5.10 5.28
CA ILE A 110 2.19 4.91 3.93
C ILE A 110 2.63 6.03 2.98
N VAL A 111 2.61 7.29 3.44
CA VAL A 111 3.09 8.42 2.63
C VAL A 111 4.57 8.27 2.30
N PHE A 112 5.41 7.92 3.28
CA PHE A 112 6.83 7.66 3.03
C PHE A 112 7.05 6.48 2.06
N ALA A 113 6.31 5.39 2.24
CA ALA A 113 6.37 4.24 1.34
C ALA A 113 5.95 4.61 -0.09
N ALA A 114 4.89 5.41 -0.26
CA ALA A 114 4.45 5.88 -1.56
C ALA A 114 5.52 6.75 -2.23
N VAL A 115 6.10 7.72 -1.52
CA VAL A 115 7.18 8.56 -2.03
C VAL A 115 8.37 7.70 -2.46
N ASN A 116 8.78 6.73 -1.62
CA ASN A 116 9.86 5.81 -1.95
C ASN A 116 9.53 4.97 -3.21
N ALA A 117 8.32 4.43 -3.30
CA ALA A 117 7.89 3.63 -4.44
C ALA A 117 7.90 4.43 -5.76
N PHE A 118 7.42 5.68 -5.74
CA PHE A 118 7.48 6.56 -6.93
C PHE A 118 8.91 6.92 -7.31
N ALA A 119 9.76 7.27 -6.34
CA ALA A 119 11.16 7.56 -6.57
C ALA A 119 11.92 6.35 -7.12
N PHE A 120 11.65 5.16 -6.57
CA PHE A 120 12.24 3.91 -7.02
C PHE A 120 11.81 3.57 -8.45
N ARG A 121 10.50 3.66 -8.75
CA ARG A 121 9.97 3.41 -10.10
C ARG A 121 10.62 4.35 -11.14
N ALA A 122 10.75 5.63 -10.82
CA ALA A 122 11.41 6.59 -11.71
C ALA A 122 12.89 6.24 -11.97
N ARG A 123 13.63 5.87 -10.93
CA ARG A 123 15.03 5.45 -11.06
C ARG A 123 15.19 4.16 -11.84
N MET A 124 14.31 3.19 -11.59
CA MET A 124 14.31 1.91 -12.29
C MET A 124 14.06 2.11 -13.78
N GLN A 125 13.02 2.89 -14.16
CA GLN A 125 12.70 3.16 -15.57
C GLN A 125 13.83 3.86 -16.31
N ALA A 126 14.57 4.75 -15.64
CA ALA A 126 15.68 5.47 -16.23
C ALA A 126 16.92 4.60 -16.50
N SER A 127 17.10 3.51 -15.76
CA SER A 127 18.36 2.73 -15.80
C SER A 127 18.18 1.25 -16.17
N VAL A 128 16.96 0.73 -16.27
CA VAL A 128 16.69 -0.70 -16.46
C VAL A 128 17.40 -1.29 -17.68
N ASN A 129 17.47 -0.55 -18.79
CA ASN A 129 18.09 -1.01 -20.03
C ASN A 129 19.60 -1.33 -19.90
N THR A 130 20.25 -0.84 -18.85
CA THR A 130 21.71 -1.02 -18.66
C THR A 130 22.06 -2.25 -17.82
N TRP A 131 21.11 -2.78 -17.03
CA TRP A 131 21.37 -3.86 -16.06
C TRP A 131 20.28 -4.94 -16.00
N ASP A 132 19.27 -4.89 -16.85
CA ASP A 132 18.08 -5.77 -16.81
C ASP A 132 18.41 -7.26 -16.82
N THR A 133 19.50 -7.64 -17.51
CA THR A 133 19.98 -9.02 -17.60
C THR A 133 21.00 -9.40 -16.53
N ASP A 134 21.47 -8.45 -15.73
CA ASP A 134 22.48 -8.73 -14.72
C ASP A 134 21.88 -9.54 -13.56
N PRO A 135 22.60 -10.52 -13.02
CA PRO A 135 22.17 -11.30 -11.86
C PRO A 135 21.92 -10.42 -10.64
N THR A 136 22.69 -9.36 -10.49
CA THR A 136 22.61 -8.40 -9.39
C THR A 136 22.52 -6.98 -9.91
N PRO A 137 21.45 -6.25 -9.63
CA PRO A 137 21.32 -4.84 -9.99
C PRO A 137 22.39 -3.96 -9.33
N PRO A 138 22.67 -2.78 -9.90
CA PRO A 138 23.59 -1.79 -9.33
C PRO A 138 23.23 -1.40 -7.89
N ARG A 139 24.23 -1.00 -7.09
CA ARG A 139 24.05 -0.66 -5.67
C ARG A 139 22.96 0.40 -5.42
N HIS A 140 22.87 1.42 -6.27
CA HIS A 140 21.86 2.49 -6.12
C HIS A 140 20.41 2.02 -6.31
N ILE A 141 20.19 0.92 -7.03
CA ILE A 141 18.89 0.28 -7.16
C ILE A 141 18.59 -0.59 -5.93
N ARG A 142 19.60 -1.35 -5.47
CA ARG A 142 19.46 -2.24 -4.30
C ARG A 142 19.18 -1.50 -2.99
N ILE A 143 19.63 -0.25 -2.85
CA ILE A 143 19.37 0.58 -1.66
C ILE A 143 17.92 1.09 -1.64
N GLY A 144 17.25 1.19 -2.79
CA GLY A 144 15.88 1.67 -2.88
C GLY A 144 14.82 0.57 -2.82
N ALA A 145 15.21 -0.69 -2.98
CA ALA A 145 14.38 -1.87 -2.77
C ALA A 145 14.40 -2.25 -1.29
#